data_57db2e729da038a4c72214634c57b750
#
_entry.id   57db2e729da038a4c72214634c57b750
#
_cell.length_a   1.000
_cell.length_b   1.000
_cell.length_c   1.000
_cell.angle_alpha   90.00
_cell.angle_beta   90.00
_cell.angle_gamma   90.00
#
_symmetry.space_group_name_H-M   'P 1'
#
loop_
_entity.id
_entity.type
_entity.pdbx_description
1 polymer ?
#
loop_
_entity_poly.entity_id
_entity_poly.type
_entity_poly.pdbx_seq_one_letter_code
_entity_poly.pdbx_strand_id
1 'polypeptide(L)'
;MFKLLATFQERFGDWVTALEQHLQLSLLTLLLTIFLAVPLAIYLSTRKRASNWVLQLAGIFQTIPSMALLGLFIPIMGIGTLPALAALVIYAIFPILQNTITGLQGIDPSLEEAGVAFGMTKWERLKKFEIPLAMPVIMSGIRPAAVMIIGTATLAALVGAGGLGSFILLGIDRRNYSLILIGAISSAILAILFNLILKWLEKAKLRTILVAFAVMVLGLGASYAPSIIPHKEKDNLVIAGKMGPEPEIFMNMYKLLIEENTNMTVTVKPNFGKTDFLYQALKKGDIDIYPEFTGTVTGSLLQPAPKVSNDSEEVFKAARDG
;
A
#
# COMPACT_ATOMS: atom_id res chain seq x y z
N MET A 1 -5.41 -3.87 29.88
CA MET A 1 -4.20 -4.60 29.50
C MET A 1 -4.51 -6.07 29.20
N PHE A 2 -5.15 -6.85 30.08
CA PHE A 2 -5.51 -8.27 29.84
C PHE A 2 -6.35 -8.50 28.57
N LYS A 3 -7.31 -7.62 28.28
CA LYS A 3 -8.17 -7.73 27.09
C LYS A 3 -7.40 -7.52 25.79
N LEU A 4 -6.36 -6.68 25.78
CA LEU A 4 -5.50 -6.45 24.62
C LEU A 4 -4.67 -7.70 24.27
N LEU A 5 -4.03 -8.30 25.28
CA LEU A 5 -3.22 -9.51 25.10
C LEU A 5 -4.07 -10.69 24.66
N ALA A 6 -5.25 -10.89 25.22
CA ALA A 6 -6.17 -11.94 24.81
C ALA A 6 -6.60 -11.75 23.36
N THR A 7 -7.01 -10.52 22.95
CA THR A 7 -7.38 -10.23 21.55
C THR A 7 -6.19 -10.43 20.59
N PHE A 8 -4.98 -10.07 21.02
CA PHE A 8 -3.78 -10.28 20.20
C PHE A 8 -3.48 -11.78 19.99
N GLN A 9 -3.57 -12.58 21.05
CA GLN A 9 -3.35 -14.03 20.97
C GLN A 9 -4.40 -14.71 20.07
N GLU A 10 -5.66 -14.33 20.24
CA GLU A 10 -6.78 -14.86 19.44
C GLU A 10 -6.62 -14.53 17.94
N ARG A 11 -6.10 -13.35 17.61
CA ARG A 11 -5.97 -12.84 16.24
C ARG A 11 -4.53 -12.83 15.73
N PHE A 12 -3.65 -13.64 16.32
CA PHE A 12 -2.24 -13.63 15.98
C PHE A 12 -1.98 -14.01 14.51
N GLY A 13 -2.69 -15.00 13.98
CA GLY A 13 -2.59 -15.39 12.56
C GLY A 13 -2.98 -14.25 11.61
N ASP A 14 -4.12 -13.60 11.89
CA ASP A 14 -4.58 -12.45 11.12
C ASP A 14 -3.58 -11.28 11.18
N TRP A 15 -2.98 -11.08 12.36
CA TRP A 15 -1.98 -10.04 12.56
C TRP A 15 -0.70 -10.30 11.76
N VAL A 16 -0.22 -11.53 11.70
CA VAL A 16 0.96 -11.91 10.88
C VAL A 16 0.68 -11.61 9.41
N THR A 17 -0.47 -12.02 8.91
CA THR A 17 -0.90 -11.77 7.51
C THR A 17 -1.00 -10.27 7.23
N ALA A 18 -1.61 -9.50 8.14
CA ALA A 18 -1.73 -8.06 8.01
C ALA A 18 -0.37 -7.34 8.05
N LEU A 19 0.55 -7.81 8.88
CA LEU A 19 1.92 -7.30 8.97
C LEU A 19 2.69 -7.57 7.67
N GLU A 20 2.58 -8.77 7.13
CA GLU A 20 3.20 -9.15 5.85
C GLU A 20 2.70 -8.29 4.71
N GLN A 21 1.39 -8.14 4.55
CA GLN A 21 0.77 -7.28 3.53
C GLN A 21 1.22 -5.82 3.67
N HIS A 22 1.29 -5.33 4.92
CA HIS A 22 1.74 -3.97 5.19
C HIS A 22 3.20 -3.75 4.81
N LEU A 23 4.07 -4.71 5.12
CA LEU A 23 5.48 -4.70 4.73
C LEU A 23 5.64 -4.77 3.22
N GLN A 24 4.94 -5.67 2.55
CA GLN A 24 4.96 -5.82 1.10
C GLN A 24 4.58 -4.51 0.40
N LEU A 25 3.45 -3.91 0.78
CA LEU A 25 2.99 -2.66 0.20
C LEU A 25 3.97 -1.51 0.47
N SER A 26 4.45 -1.40 1.70
CA SER A 26 5.35 -0.32 2.10
C SER A 26 6.72 -0.43 1.42
N LEU A 27 7.30 -1.63 1.36
CA LEU A 27 8.58 -1.87 0.68
C LEU A 27 8.47 -1.67 -0.83
N LEU A 28 7.41 -2.20 -1.44
CA LEU A 28 7.15 -2.02 -2.88
C LEU A 28 7.02 -0.53 -3.23
N THR A 29 6.24 0.21 -2.42
CA THR A 29 6.09 1.66 -2.59
C THR A 29 7.42 2.39 -2.48
N LEU A 30 8.20 2.09 -1.42
CA LEU A 30 9.47 2.75 -1.17
C LEU A 30 10.47 2.50 -2.32
N LEU A 31 10.62 1.24 -2.72
CA LEU A 31 11.53 0.86 -3.81
C LEU A 31 11.12 1.49 -5.14
N LEU A 32 9.83 1.46 -5.46
CA LEU A 32 9.30 2.07 -6.68
C LEU A 32 9.49 3.58 -6.66
N THR A 33 9.23 4.23 -5.51
CA THR A 33 9.43 5.69 -5.39
C THR A 33 10.90 6.07 -5.54
N ILE A 34 11.83 5.32 -4.94
CA ILE A 34 13.27 5.55 -5.11
C ILE A 34 13.67 5.36 -6.57
N PHE A 35 13.19 4.29 -7.21
CA PHE A 35 13.47 4.00 -8.62
C PHE A 35 12.97 5.10 -9.57
N LEU A 36 11.87 5.76 -9.25
CA LEU A 36 11.34 6.87 -10.03
C LEU A 36 11.98 8.21 -9.66
N ALA A 37 12.06 8.52 -8.35
CA ALA A 37 12.49 9.82 -7.88
C ALA A 37 13.98 10.08 -8.06
N VAL A 38 14.85 9.10 -7.79
CA VAL A 38 16.30 9.31 -7.83
C VAL A 38 16.79 9.56 -9.26
N PRO A 39 16.45 8.77 -10.29
CA PRO A 39 16.84 9.08 -11.67
C PRO A 39 16.25 10.40 -12.18
N LEU A 40 14.99 10.69 -11.83
CA LEU A 40 14.38 11.98 -12.18
C LEU A 40 15.11 13.15 -11.51
N ALA A 41 15.49 13.02 -10.24
CA ALA A 41 16.25 14.04 -9.53
C ALA A 41 17.64 14.26 -10.13
N ILE A 42 18.34 13.19 -10.52
CA ILE A 42 19.63 13.28 -11.22
C ILE A 42 19.48 14.05 -12.55
N TYR A 43 18.42 13.76 -13.31
CA TYR A 43 18.15 14.49 -14.54
C TYR A 43 17.83 15.97 -14.31
N LEU A 44 17.08 16.26 -13.23
CA LEU A 44 16.66 17.63 -12.88
C LEU A 44 17.74 18.44 -12.17
N SER A 45 18.72 17.80 -11.51
CA SER A 45 19.75 18.51 -10.72
C SER A 45 20.53 19.55 -11.53
N THR A 46 20.73 19.29 -12.83
CA THR A 46 21.41 20.20 -13.76
C THR A 46 20.47 21.24 -14.41
N ARG A 47 19.16 21.24 -14.09
CA ARG A 47 18.12 22.04 -14.76
C ARG A 47 17.29 22.83 -13.74
N LYS A 48 17.85 23.86 -13.14
CA LYS A 48 17.24 24.62 -12.01
C LYS A 48 15.77 25.03 -12.25
N ARG A 49 15.42 25.54 -13.45
CA ARG A 49 14.02 25.93 -13.72
C ARG A 49 13.07 24.74 -13.72
N ALA A 50 13.42 23.66 -14.40
CA ALA A 50 12.61 22.44 -14.46
C ALA A 50 12.50 21.79 -13.07
N SER A 51 13.60 21.73 -12.32
CA SER A 51 13.66 21.27 -10.95
C SER A 51 12.64 22.00 -10.06
N ASN A 52 12.64 23.33 -10.07
CA ASN A 52 11.72 24.14 -9.27
C ASN A 52 10.25 23.87 -9.62
N TRP A 53 9.91 23.78 -10.91
CA TRP A 53 8.55 23.45 -11.33
C TRP A 53 8.10 22.05 -10.89
N VAL A 54 8.96 21.05 -11.07
CA VAL A 54 8.63 19.68 -10.68
C VAL A 54 8.51 19.54 -9.17
N LEU A 55 9.38 20.19 -8.40
CA LEU A 55 9.28 20.20 -6.93
C LEU A 55 8.02 20.92 -6.44
N GLN A 56 7.64 22.04 -7.04
CA GLN A 56 6.39 22.72 -6.70
C GLN A 56 5.19 21.83 -6.99
N LEU A 57 5.15 21.18 -8.16
CA LEU A 57 4.07 20.26 -8.52
C LEU A 57 4.00 19.07 -7.56
N ALA A 58 5.13 18.42 -7.27
CA ALA A 58 5.19 17.32 -6.31
C ALA A 58 4.77 17.76 -4.89
N GLY A 59 5.13 18.97 -4.48
CA GLY A 59 4.70 19.56 -3.21
C GLY A 59 3.19 19.79 -3.16
N ILE A 60 2.58 20.27 -4.26
CA ILE A 60 1.12 20.44 -4.36
C ILE A 60 0.41 19.09 -4.17
N PHE A 61 0.90 18.02 -4.80
CA PHE A 61 0.30 16.69 -4.64
C PHE A 61 0.30 16.20 -3.19
N GLN A 62 1.28 16.57 -2.37
CA GLN A 62 1.29 16.25 -0.95
C GLN A 62 0.21 16.98 -0.14
N THR A 63 -0.33 18.10 -0.63
CA THR A 63 -1.40 18.84 0.05
C THR A 63 -2.79 18.21 -0.16
N ILE A 64 -2.94 17.36 -1.17
CA ILE A 64 -4.19 16.66 -1.43
C ILE A 64 -4.44 15.64 -0.30
N PRO A 65 -5.62 15.62 0.35
CA PRO A 65 -5.91 14.61 1.35
C PRO A 65 -5.77 13.18 0.80
N SER A 66 -5.07 12.30 1.54
CA SER A 66 -4.78 10.93 1.08
C SER A 66 -6.04 10.14 0.73
N MET A 67 -7.11 10.30 1.51
CA MET A 67 -8.40 9.66 1.21
C MET A 67 -9.02 10.16 -0.10
N ALA A 68 -8.86 11.46 -0.42
CA ALA A 68 -9.35 12.02 -1.67
C ALA A 68 -8.57 11.46 -2.87
N LEU A 69 -7.24 11.32 -2.72
CA LEU A 69 -6.39 10.75 -3.76
C LEU A 69 -6.73 9.28 -4.02
N LEU A 70 -6.92 8.49 -2.95
CA LEU A 70 -7.39 7.11 -3.06
C LEU A 70 -8.74 7.03 -3.79
N GLY A 71 -9.71 7.87 -3.38
CA GLY A 71 -11.03 7.93 -4.03
C GLY A 71 -10.98 8.30 -5.50
N LEU A 72 -10.01 9.15 -5.90
CA LEU A 72 -9.82 9.54 -7.30
C LEU A 72 -9.25 8.40 -8.15
N PHE A 73 -8.43 7.52 -7.58
CA PHE A 73 -7.84 6.41 -8.32
C PHE A 73 -8.73 5.19 -8.46
N ILE A 74 -9.71 4.99 -7.56
CA ILE A 74 -10.62 3.85 -7.62
C ILE A 74 -11.34 3.72 -8.97
N PRO A 75 -11.96 4.77 -9.55
CA PRO A 75 -12.64 4.66 -10.84
C PRO A 75 -11.70 4.26 -12.00
N ILE A 76 -10.40 4.62 -11.90
CA ILE A 76 -9.41 4.44 -12.96
C ILE A 76 -8.69 3.09 -12.81
N MET A 77 -8.26 2.77 -11.59
CA MET A 77 -7.38 1.63 -11.30
C MET A 77 -8.10 0.47 -10.61
N GLY A 78 -9.36 0.70 -10.18
CA GLY A 78 -10.10 -0.28 -9.38
C GLY A 78 -9.75 -0.23 -7.92
N ILE A 79 -9.99 -1.35 -7.25
CA ILE A 79 -9.81 -1.53 -5.81
C ILE A 79 -8.61 -2.43 -5.58
N GLY A 80 -8.01 -2.33 -4.39
CA GLY A 80 -6.90 -3.16 -3.98
C GLY A 80 -5.56 -2.43 -3.93
N THR A 81 -4.49 -3.18 -4.17
CA THR A 81 -3.10 -2.71 -3.99
C THR A 81 -2.69 -1.62 -4.99
N LEU A 82 -3.22 -1.63 -6.22
CA LEU A 82 -2.77 -0.74 -7.27
C LEU A 82 -3.09 0.75 -6.99
N PRO A 83 -4.35 1.16 -6.67
CA PRO A 83 -4.64 2.54 -6.31
C PRO A 83 -3.95 2.98 -5.01
N ALA A 84 -3.79 2.07 -4.04
CA ALA A 84 -3.04 2.34 -2.83
C ALA A 84 -1.57 2.63 -3.14
N LEU A 85 -0.92 1.79 -3.94
CA LEU A 85 0.46 1.96 -4.39
C LEU A 85 0.66 3.30 -5.10
N ALA A 86 -0.21 3.64 -6.07
CA ALA A 86 -0.13 4.89 -6.81
C ALA A 86 -0.23 6.12 -5.89
N ALA A 87 -1.19 6.12 -4.97
CA ALA A 87 -1.35 7.20 -4.00
C ALA A 87 -0.12 7.35 -3.10
N LEU A 88 0.39 6.24 -2.56
CA LEU A 88 1.54 6.22 -1.67
C LEU A 88 2.82 6.70 -2.38
N VAL A 89 3.04 6.31 -3.64
CA VAL A 89 4.18 6.76 -4.46
C VAL A 89 4.13 8.27 -4.65
N ILE A 90 2.95 8.83 -4.98
CA ILE A 90 2.78 10.27 -5.16
C ILE A 90 3.13 11.03 -3.88
N TYR A 91 2.71 10.53 -2.71
CA TYR A 91 3.07 11.16 -1.44
C TYR A 91 4.56 11.08 -1.13
N ALA A 92 5.19 9.96 -1.42
CA ALA A 92 6.57 9.70 -1.04
C ALA A 92 7.60 10.30 -2.01
N ILE A 93 7.19 10.66 -3.23
CA ILE A 93 8.13 11.12 -4.27
C ILE A 93 8.79 12.45 -3.92
N PHE A 94 8.05 13.38 -3.30
CA PHE A 94 8.54 14.72 -3.03
C PHE A 94 9.78 14.78 -2.13
N PRO A 95 9.79 14.19 -0.91
CA PRO A 95 10.95 14.25 -0.04
C PRO A 95 12.19 13.59 -0.64
N ILE A 96 12.03 12.49 -1.38
CA ILE A 96 13.14 11.81 -2.04
C ILE A 96 13.67 12.67 -3.18
N LEU A 97 12.79 13.22 -4.02
CA LEU A 97 13.15 14.06 -5.15
C LEU A 97 13.87 15.32 -4.68
N GLN A 98 13.30 16.04 -3.69
CA GLN A 98 13.86 17.28 -3.14
C GLN A 98 15.25 17.06 -2.55
N ASN A 99 15.41 16.06 -1.67
CA ASN A 99 16.69 15.82 -1.02
C ASN A 99 17.75 15.30 -2.01
N THR A 100 17.36 14.51 -3.00
CA THR A 100 18.31 14.06 -4.04
C THR A 100 18.80 15.25 -4.88
N ILE A 101 17.90 16.15 -5.30
CA ILE A 101 18.29 17.36 -6.04
C ILE A 101 19.19 18.24 -5.17
N THR A 102 18.80 18.48 -3.91
CA THR A 102 19.58 19.30 -2.98
C THR A 102 20.96 18.70 -2.73
N GLY A 103 21.05 17.39 -2.54
CA GLY A 103 22.33 16.70 -2.31
C GLY A 103 23.26 16.80 -3.51
N LEU A 104 22.75 16.67 -4.73
CA LEU A 104 23.55 16.81 -5.94
C LEU A 104 23.94 18.26 -6.23
N GLN A 105 23.04 19.21 -6.00
CA GLN A 105 23.32 20.65 -6.18
C GLN A 105 24.22 21.25 -5.10
N GLY A 106 24.35 20.58 -3.95
CA GLY A 106 25.22 20.96 -2.85
C GLY A 106 26.68 20.53 -2.99
N ILE A 107 27.02 19.82 -4.06
CA ILE A 107 28.41 19.42 -4.33
C ILE A 107 29.22 20.67 -4.75
N ASP A 108 30.44 20.77 -4.19
CA ASP A 108 31.34 21.92 -4.50
C ASP A 108 31.66 21.92 -5.99
N PRO A 109 31.42 23.07 -6.71
CA PRO A 109 31.73 23.20 -8.12
C PRO A 109 33.20 22.92 -8.46
N SER A 110 34.11 23.17 -7.53
CA SER A 110 35.57 22.87 -7.71
C SER A 110 35.84 21.38 -7.93
N LEU A 111 35.04 20.50 -7.31
CA LEU A 111 35.12 19.03 -7.53
C LEU A 111 34.64 18.65 -8.92
N GLU A 112 33.59 19.31 -9.41
CA GLU A 112 33.09 19.08 -10.77
C GLU A 112 34.13 19.56 -11.82
N GLU A 113 34.73 20.73 -11.62
CA GLU A 113 35.79 21.27 -12.48
C GLU A 113 37.03 20.37 -12.47
N ALA A 114 37.47 19.91 -11.31
CA ALA A 114 38.57 18.96 -11.20
C ALA A 114 38.27 17.65 -11.97
N GLY A 115 37.05 17.10 -11.82
CA GLY A 115 36.63 15.92 -12.57
C GLY A 115 36.70 16.12 -14.09
N VAL A 116 36.30 17.30 -14.58
CA VAL A 116 36.42 17.67 -16.00
C VAL A 116 37.89 17.78 -16.42
N ALA A 117 38.73 18.42 -15.61
CA ALA A 117 40.16 18.59 -15.87
C ALA A 117 40.88 17.21 -15.97
N PHE A 118 40.46 16.24 -15.18
CA PHE A 118 40.95 14.86 -15.28
C PHE A 118 40.33 14.04 -16.44
N GLY A 119 39.52 14.68 -17.29
CA GLY A 119 38.90 13.98 -18.45
C GLY A 119 37.77 13.04 -18.11
N MET A 120 37.19 13.14 -16.90
CA MET A 120 36.07 12.29 -16.50
C MET A 120 34.80 12.64 -17.28
N THR A 121 34.15 11.62 -17.80
CA THR A 121 32.81 11.76 -18.37
C THR A 121 31.77 12.12 -17.29
N LYS A 122 30.63 12.68 -17.71
CA LYS A 122 29.54 13.00 -16.80
C LYS A 122 29.07 11.79 -15.97
N TRP A 123 29.03 10.62 -16.57
CA TRP A 123 28.63 9.37 -15.92
C TRP A 123 29.68 8.89 -14.91
N GLU A 124 30.96 9.07 -15.23
CA GLU A 124 32.04 8.73 -14.28
C GLU A 124 32.02 9.65 -13.06
N ARG A 125 31.82 10.95 -13.24
CA ARG A 125 31.69 11.90 -12.14
C ARG A 125 30.51 11.53 -11.25
N LEU A 126 29.31 11.34 -11.86
CA LEU A 126 28.11 10.94 -11.15
C LEU A 126 28.34 9.70 -10.28
N LYS A 127 28.94 8.65 -10.83
CA LYS A 127 29.13 7.38 -10.13
C LYS A 127 30.28 7.40 -9.12
N LYS A 128 31.39 8.10 -9.44
CA LYS A 128 32.61 8.02 -8.62
C LYS A 128 32.59 8.99 -7.43
N PHE A 129 31.97 10.15 -7.53
CA PHE A 129 31.93 11.10 -6.42
C PHE A 129 30.61 11.83 -6.20
N GLU A 130 29.83 12.20 -7.25
CA GLU A 130 28.61 12.98 -7.05
C GLU A 130 27.56 12.19 -6.22
N ILE A 131 27.19 10.97 -6.62
CA ILE A 131 26.26 10.13 -5.86
C ILE A 131 26.82 9.76 -4.48
N PRO A 132 28.08 9.29 -4.34
CA PRO A 132 28.64 8.99 -3.03
C PRO A 132 28.64 10.17 -2.06
N LEU A 133 28.95 11.39 -2.53
CA LEU A 133 28.95 12.60 -1.70
C LEU A 133 27.51 13.06 -1.37
N ALA A 134 26.58 12.97 -2.31
CA ALA A 134 25.18 13.31 -2.10
C ALA A 134 24.41 12.27 -1.26
N MET A 135 24.94 11.06 -1.11
CA MET A 135 24.22 9.92 -0.51
C MET A 135 23.65 10.21 0.90
N PRO A 136 24.38 10.84 1.83
CA PRO A 136 23.80 11.19 3.14
C PRO A 136 22.56 12.09 3.02
N VAL A 137 22.57 13.06 2.09
CA VAL A 137 21.42 13.93 1.85
C VAL A 137 20.30 13.20 1.14
N ILE A 138 20.61 12.31 0.21
CA ILE A 138 19.60 11.42 -0.43
C ILE A 138 18.91 10.56 0.62
N MET A 139 19.68 9.94 1.50
CA MET A 139 19.13 9.10 2.59
C MET A 139 18.29 9.89 3.58
N SER A 140 18.64 11.16 3.84
CA SER A 140 17.82 12.04 4.68
C SER A 140 16.44 12.36 4.07
N GLY A 141 16.25 12.17 2.76
CA GLY A 141 14.96 12.25 2.08
C GLY A 141 14.22 10.90 2.06
N ILE A 142 14.95 9.80 1.88
CA ILE A 142 14.37 8.44 1.85
C ILE A 142 13.78 8.08 3.23
N ARG A 143 14.43 8.46 4.32
CA ARG A 143 14.00 8.13 5.67
C ARG A 143 12.61 8.69 6.03
N PRO A 144 12.31 9.99 5.91
CA PRO A 144 10.96 10.50 6.17
C PRO A 144 9.94 9.96 5.18
N ALA A 145 10.31 9.73 3.91
CA ALA A 145 9.44 9.09 2.94
C ALA A 145 9.00 7.70 3.39
N ALA A 146 9.92 6.85 3.88
CA ALA A 146 9.61 5.52 4.36
C ALA A 146 8.67 5.55 5.59
N VAL A 147 8.94 6.42 6.56
CA VAL A 147 8.06 6.59 7.74
C VAL A 147 6.67 7.04 7.31
N MET A 148 6.58 7.97 6.37
CA MET A 148 5.31 8.46 5.84
C MET A 148 4.57 7.36 5.08
N ILE A 149 5.26 6.57 4.24
CA ILE A 149 4.66 5.41 3.55
C ILE A 149 4.03 4.45 4.56
N ILE A 150 4.78 4.04 5.60
CA ILE A 150 4.28 3.09 6.60
C ILE A 150 3.05 3.65 7.32
N GLY A 151 3.07 4.93 7.71
CA GLY A 151 1.92 5.55 8.36
C GLY A 151 0.69 5.63 7.45
N THR A 152 0.87 6.11 6.21
CA THR A 152 -0.23 6.29 5.25
C THR A 152 -0.71 4.97 4.63
N ALA A 153 0.12 3.93 4.59
CA ALA A 153 -0.28 2.59 4.15
C ALA A 153 -1.38 1.96 5.04
N THR A 154 -1.61 2.46 6.26
CA THR A 154 -2.78 2.06 7.06
C THR A 154 -4.10 2.42 6.37
N LEU A 155 -4.12 3.49 5.55
CA LEU A 155 -5.30 3.89 4.78
C LEU A 155 -5.56 3.01 3.55
N ALA A 156 -4.56 2.22 3.12
CA ALA A 156 -4.71 1.29 2.01
C ALA A 156 -5.75 0.19 2.31
N ALA A 157 -5.98 -0.11 3.59
CA ALA A 157 -7.05 -1.01 4.02
C ALA A 157 -8.46 -0.50 3.62
N LEU A 158 -8.66 0.81 3.49
CA LEU A 158 -9.93 1.40 3.04
C LEU A 158 -10.29 1.01 1.60
N VAL A 159 -9.30 0.73 0.79
CA VAL A 159 -9.46 0.33 -0.62
C VAL A 159 -9.19 -1.16 -0.84
N GLY A 160 -9.24 -1.96 0.22
CA GLY A 160 -9.09 -3.41 0.13
C GLY A 160 -7.65 -3.90 -0.07
N ALA A 161 -6.64 -3.05 0.12
CA ALA A 161 -5.24 -3.46 -0.01
C ALA A 161 -4.68 -4.18 1.23
N GLY A 162 -5.49 -4.38 2.26
CA GLY A 162 -5.10 -5.09 3.48
C GLY A 162 -4.11 -4.31 4.37
N GLY A 163 -3.28 -5.05 5.09
CA GLY A 163 -2.26 -4.48 5.97
C GLY A 163 -2.76 -4.18 7.39
N LEU A 164 -1.89 -3.60 8.22
CA LEU A 164 -2.18 -3.28 9.63
C LEU A 164 -3.36 -2.31 9.81
N GLY A 165 -3.69 -1.54 8.78
CA GLY A 165 -4.86 -0.68 8.73
C GLY A 165 -6.17 -1.45 8.85
N SER A 166 -6.23 -2.71 8.44
CA SER A 166 -7.42 -3.57 8.57
C SER A 166 -7.82 -3.78 10.02
N PHE A 167 -6.84 -3.92 10.92
CA PHE A 167 -7.09 -4.00 12.37
C PHE A 167 -7.70 -2.71 12.91
N ILE A 168 -7.19 -1.56 12.45
CA ILE A 168 -7.70 -0.24 12.88
C ILE A 168 -9.15 -0.08 12.41
N LEU A 169 -9.42 -0.35 11.14
CA LEU A 169 -10.76 -0.21 10.57
C LEU A 169 -11.76 -1.17 11.23
N LEU A 170 -11.38 -2.44 11.37
CA LEU A 170 -12.20 -3.45 12.05
C LEU A 170 -12.47 -3.06 13.50
N GLY A 171 -11.47 -2.48 14.18
CA GLY A 171 -11.62 -1.99 15.55
C GLY A 171 -12.57 -0.80 15.66
N ILE A 172 -12.54 0.13 14.70
CA ILE A 172 -13.47 1.25 14.62
C ILE A 172 -14.90 0.74 14.40
N ASP A 173 -15.06 -0.16 13.44
CA ASP A 173 -16.36 -0.71 13.03
C ASP A 173 -17.01 -1.51 14.17
N ARG A 174 -16.23 -2.35 14.86
CA ARG A 174 -16.67 -3.17 16.01
C ARG A 174 -16.63 -2.42 17.33
N ARG A 175 -16.26 -1.15 17.40
CA ARG A 175 -16.02 -0.37 18.64
C ARG A 175 -15.07 -1.10 19.60
N ASN A 176 -14.07 -1.79 19.07
CA ASN A 176 -13.11 -2.56 19.84
C ASN A 176 -11.75 -1.87 19.88
N TYR A 177 -11.49 -1.17 20.98
CA TYR A 177 -10.25 -0.43 21.19
C TYR A 177 -8.99 -1.32 21.16
N SER A 178 -9.09 -2.61 21.53
CA SER A 178 -7.95 -3.52 21.49
C SER A 178 -7.46 -3.74 20.05
N LEU A 179 -8.37 -3.91 19.10
CA LEU A 179 -8.01 -4.04 17.68
C LEU A 179 -7.38 -2.76 17.12
N ILE A 180 -7.94 -1.59 17.46
CA ILE A 180 -7.37 -0.30 17.05
C ILE A 180 -5.93 -0.16 17.56
N LEU A 181 -5.71 -0.47 18.86
CA LEU A 181 -4.40 -0.38 19.48
C LEU A 181 -3.41 -1.38 18.89
N ILE A 182 -3.81 -2.62 18.59
CA ILE A 182 -2.96 -3.63 17.94
C ILE A 182 -2.47 -3.08 16.59
N GLY A 183 -3.37 -2.62 15.73
CA GLY A 183 -3.00 -2.07 14.42
C GLY A 183 -2.12 -0.83 14.53
N ALA A 184 -2.49 0.13 15.38
CA ALA A 184 -1.77 1.40 15.54
C ALA A 184 -0.37 1.21 16.15
N ILE A 185 -0.25 0.41 17.22
CA ILE A 185 1.04 0.15 17.87
C ILE A 185 1.96 -0.63 16.94
N SER A 186 1.44 -1.65 16.24
CA SER A 186 2.23 -2.43 15.28
C SER A 186 2.76 -1.56 14.14
N SER A 187 1.92 -0.68 13.58
CA SER A 187 2.34 0.27 12.54
C SER A 187 3.38 1.26 13.06
N ALA A 188 3.20 1.79 14.28
CA ALA A 188 4.16 2.70 14.90
C ALA A 188 5.51 2.02 15.17
N ILE A 189 5.52 0.80 15.70
CA ILE A 189 6.74 0.01 15.92
C ILE A 189 7.44 -0.23 14.58
N LEU A 190 6.71 -0.61 13.53
CA LEU A 190 7.26 -0.83 12.22
C LEU A 190 7.91 0.44 11.65
N ALA A 191 7.24 1.59 11.77
CA ALA A 191 7.77 2.88 11.34
C ALA A 191 9.05 3.28 12.10
N ILE A 192 9.09 3.03 13.41
CA ILE A 192 10.28 3.27 14.25
C ILE A 192 11.42 2.36 13.81
N LEU A 193 11.18 1.06 13.60
CA LEU A 193 12.20 0.11 13.16
C LEU A 193 12.80 0.52 11.82
N PHE A 194 11.96 0.87 10.84
CA PHE A 194 12.42 1.36 9.54
C PHE A 194 13.22 2.66 9.67
N ASN A 195 12.74 3.61 10.47
CA ASN A 195 13.46 4.85 10.73
C ASN A 195 14.86 4.59 11.33
N LEU A 196 14.98 3.65 12.26
CA LEU A 196 16.27 3.29 12.88
C LEU A 196 17.21 2.60 11.88
N ILE A 197 16.70 1.67 11.08
CA ILE A 197 17.48 0.98 10.04
C ILE A 197 17.99 1.99 9.01
N LEU A 198 17.11 2.87 8.49
CA LEU A 198 17.49 3.86 7.50
C LEU A 198 18.42 4.94 8.06
N LYS A 199 18.27 5.32 9.35
CA LYS A 199 19.20 6.21 10.05
C LYS A 199 20.59 5.60 10.18
N TRP A 200 20.67 4.31 10.40
CA TRP A 200 21.96 3.62 10.40
C TRP A 200 22.57 3.56 9.00
N LEU A 201 21.76 3.26 7.98
CA LEU A 201 22.19 3.25 6.58
C LEU A 201 22.65 4.62 6.08
N GLU A 202 22.09 5.72 6.57
CA GLU A 202 22.47 7.10 6.20
C GLU A 202 23.96 7.38 6.44
N LYS A 203 24.54 6.73 7.47
CA LYS A 203 25.98 6.83 7.82
C LYS A 203 26.83 5.73 7.21
N ALA A 204 26.23 4.79 6.51
CA ALA A 204 26.93 3.63 5.95
C ALA A 204 27.62 3.97 4.62
N LYS A 205 28.61 3.15 4.24
CA LYS A 205 29.23 3.25 2.92
C LYS A 205 28.22 2.93 1.82
N LEU A 206 28.35 3.57 0.66
CA LEU A 206 27.47 3.35 -0.50
C LEU A 206 27.26 1.86 -0.81
N ARG A 207 28.32 1.05 -0.73
CA ARG A 207 28.22 -0.41 -0.94
C ARG A 207 27.23 -1.07 0.03
N THR A 208 27.25 -0.69 1.30
CA THR A 208 26.32 -1.23 2.32
C THR A 208 24.89 -0.83 2.03
N ILE A 209 24.68 0.42 1.61
CA ILE A 209 23.36 0.93 1.21
C ILE A 209 22.82 0.13 0.02
N LEU A 210 23.64 -0.05 -1.03
CA LEU A 210 23.22 -0.82 -2.22
C LEU A 210 22.92 -2.29 -1.88
N VAL A 211 23.72 -2.91 -1.00
CA VAL A 211 23.46 -4.28 -0.53
C VAL A 211 22.15 -4.34 0.26
N ALA A 212 21.88 -3.38 1.15
CA ALA A 212 20.64 -3.33 1.91
C ALA A 212 19.42 -3.20 0.98
N PHE A 213 19.48 -2.33 -0.04
CA PHE A 213 18.42 -2.21 -1.04
C PHE A 213 18.26 -3.49 -1.88
N ALA A 214 19.35 -4.14 -2.26
CA ALA A 214 19.29 -5.43 -2.95
C ALA A 214 18.62 -6.52 -2.10
N VAL A 215 18.93 -6.57 -0.80
CA VAL A 215 18.27 -7.49 0.15
C VAL A 215 16.79 -7.18 0.29
N MET A 216 16.40 -5.90 0.33
CA MET A 216 14.97 -5.52 0.35
C MET A 216 14.25 -5.96 -0.92
N VAL A 217 14.86 -5.78 -2.10
CA VAL A 217 14.29 -6.23 -3.39
C VAL A 217 14.15 -7.75 -3.42
N LEU A 218 15.17 -8.49 -3.01
CA LEU A 218 15.14 -9.96 -2.96
C LEU A 218 14.12 -10.47 -1.94
N GLY A 219 14.05 -9.86 -0.76
CA GLY A 219 13.07 -10.20 0.27
C GLY A 219 11.65 -9.96 -0.19
N LEU A 220 11.40 -8.82 -0.87
CA LEU A 220 10.11 -8.52 -1.47
C LEU A 220 9.78 -9.53 -2.59
N GLY A 221 10.71 -9.83 -3.48
CA GLY A 221 10.52 -10.84 -4.52
C GLY A 221 10.21 -12.22 -3.96
N ALA A 222 10.91 -12.62 -2.91
CA ALA A 222 10.65 -13.89 -2.22
C ALA A 222 9.26 -13.93 -1.55
N SER A 223 8.79 -12.81 -1.00
CA SER A 223 7.46 -12.74 -0.38
C SER A 223 6.31 -12.84 -1.40
N TYR A 224 6.54 -12.43 -2.65
CA TYR A 224 5.58 -12.62 -3.75
C TYR A 224 5.75 -13.94 -4.51
N ALA A 225 6.85 -14.68 -4.30
CA ALA A 225 7.12 -15.91 -5.04
C ALA A 225 6.01 -16.97 -4.93
N PRO A 226 5.35 -17.19 -3.75
CA PRO A 226 4.25 -18.13 -3.64
C PRO A 226 3.04 -17.78 -4.50
N SER A 227 2.80 -16.50 -4.75
CA SER A 227 1.67 -16.03 -5.57
C SER A 227 1.98 -16.01 -7.08
N ILE A 228 3.25 -16.10 -7.48
CA ILE A 228 3.68 -16.10 -8.88
C ILE A 228 3.85 -17.54 -9.42
N ILE A 229 4.14 -18.51 -8.53
CA ILE A 229 4.26 -19.90 -8.91
C ILE A 229 2.86 -20.42 -9.27
N PRO A 230 2.58 -20.76 -10.53
CA PRO A 230 1.28 -21.28 -10.89
C PRO A 230 1.08 -22.60 -10.13
N HIS A 231 0.29 -22.57 -9.09
CA HIS A 231 -0.33 -23.80 -8.62
C HIS A 231 -1.25 -24.24 -9.75
N LYS A 232 -1.13 -25.51 -10.14
CA LYS A 232 -2.04 -26.13 -11.11
C LYS A 232 -3.45 -25.85 -10.59
N GLU A 233 -4.14 -24.91 -11.23
CA GLU A 233 -5.46 -24.47 -10.82
C GLU A 233 -6.41 -25.65 -10.81
N LYS A 234 -6.76 -26.13 -9.64
CA LYS A 234 -8.12 -26.53 -9.37
C LYS A 234 -8.92 -25.24 -9.48
N ASP A 235 -10.05 -25.26 -10.15
CA ASP A 235 -10.96 -24.13 -10.25
C ASP A 235 -11.07 -23.48 -8.87
N ASN A 236 -10.47 -22.30 -8.70
CA ASN A 236 -10.42 -21.60 -7.40
C ASN A 236 -11.41 -20.45 -7.43
N LEU A 237 -12.40 -20.49 -6.55
CA LEU A 237 -13.34 -19.39 -6.35
C LEU A 237 -12.87 -18.47 -5.23
N VAL A 238 -12.94 -17.18 -5.48
CA VAL A 238 -12.61 -16.15 -4.49
C VAL A 238 -13.89 -15.58 -3.91
N ILE A 239 -14.11 -15.84 -2.61
CA ILE A 239 -15.25 -15.29 -1.87
C ILE A 239 -14.76 -14.16 -0.97
N ALA A 240 -15.32 -12.97 -1.15
CA ALA A 240 -14.99 -11.82 -0.31
C ALA A 240 -16.20 -11.41 0.54
N GLY A 241 -15.95 -10.66 1.61
CA GLY A 241 -17.01 -10.19 2.48
C GLY A 241 -16.73 -8.82 3.08
N LYS A 242 -17.82 -8.16 3.48
CA LYS A 242 -17.78 -6.91 4.25
C LYS A 242 -17.06 -7.12 5.59
N MET A 243 -16.71 -6.00 6.19
CA MET A 243 -16.23 -6.02 7.58
C MET A 243 -17.34 -6.50 8.51
N GLY A 244 -17.01 -7.44 9.39
CA GLY A 244 -17.95 -7.91 10.41
C GLY A 244 -17.96 -9.44 10.56
N PRO A 245 -18.49 -9.96 11.69
CA PRO A 245 -18.55 -11.41 11.93
C PRO A 245 -19.57 -12.11 11.05
N GLU A 246 -20.67 -11.44 10.72
CA GLU A 246 -21.77 -12.05 9.98
C GLU A 246 -21.39 -12.38 8.53
N PRO A 247 -20.80 -11.46 7.73
CA PRO A 247 -20.26 -11.82 6.42
C PRO A 247 -19.17 -12.89 6.47
N GLU A 248 -18.33 -12.90 7.52
CA GLU A 248 -17.28 -13.90 7.70
C GLU A 248 -17.86 -15.30 7.91
N ILE A 249 -18.97 -15.41 8.67
CA ILE A 249 -19.71 -16.68 8.84
C ILE A 249 -20.24 -17.15 7.49
N PHE A 250 -20.95 -16.31 6.74
CA PHE A 250 -21.50 -16.67 5.44
C PHE A 250 -20.43 -17.11 4.44
N MET A 251 -19.30 -16.40 4.37
CA MET A 251 -18.21 -16.79 3.49
C MET A 251 -17.66 -18.18 3.82
N ASN A 252 -17.47 -18.47 5.10
CA ASN A 252 -16.99 -19.78 5.52
C ASN A 252 -18.05 -20.88 5.28
N MET A 253 -19.34 -20.59 5.44
CA MET A 253 -20.41 -21.51 5.06
C MET A 253 -20.38 -21.81 3.56
N TYR A 254 -20.25 -20.78 2.71
CA TYR A 254 -20.13 -20.98 1.26
C TYR A 254 -18.90 -21.78 0.88
N LYS A 255 -17.76 -21.49 1.53
CA LYS A 255 -16.52 -22.25 1.34
C LYS A 255 -16.75 -23.74 1.61
N LEU A 256 -17.28 -24.08 2.78
CA LEU A 256 -17.55 -25.48 3.15
C LEU A 256 -18.51 -26.16 2.17
N LEU A 257 -19.60 -25.49 1.81
CA LEU A 257 -20.57 -26.02 0.87
C LEU A 257 -19.99 -26.29 -0.52
N ILE A 258 -19.17 -25.39 -1.01
CA ILE A 258 -18.55 -25.51 -2.34
C ILE A 258 -17.48 -26.62 -2.32
N GLU A 259 -16.60 -26.61 -1.34
CA GLU A 259 -15.50 -27.59 -1.24
C GLU A 259 -16.01 -29.01 -0.95
N GLU A 260 -17.15 -29.18 -0.24
CA GLU A 260 -17.75 -30.47 0.01
C GLU A 260 -18.54 -31.05 -1.20
N ASN A 261 -19.11 -30.18 -2.03
CA ASN A 261 -19.97 -30.60 -3.15
C ASN A 261 -19.32 -30.46 -4.54
N THR A 262 -18.10 -29.93 -4.61
CA THR A 262 -17.38 -29.72 -5.87
C THR A 262 -15.89 -30.03 -5.71
N ASN A 263 -15.17 -30.13 -6.82
CA ASN A 263 -13.70 -30.24 -6.81
C ASN A 263 -13.00 -28.86 -6.78
N MET A 264 -13.76 -27.79 -6.58
CA MET A 264 -13.23 -26.43 -6.53
C MET A 264 -12.57 -26.16 -5.16
N THR A 265 -11.59 -25.27 -5.15
CA THR A 265 -11.01 -24.70 -3.94
C THR A 265 -11.57 -23.30 -3.71
N VAL A 266 -11.74 -22.88 -2.46
CA VAL A 266 -12.29 -21.57 -2.14
C VAL A 266 -11.31 -20.74 -1.32
N THR A 267 -10.93 -19.59 -1.86
CA THR A 267 -10.15 -18.58 -1.17
C THR A 267 -11.08 -17.55 -0.53
N VAL A 268 -11.06 -17.42 0.79
CA VAL A 268 -11.88 -16.45 1.53
C VAL A 268 -11.09 -15.18 1.77
N LYS A 269 -11.66 -14.03 1.41
CA LYS A 269 -11.09 -12.68 1.66
C LYS A 269 -12.01 -11.92 2.63
N PRO A 270 -11.87 -12.10 3.96
CA PRO A 270 -12.66 -11.39 4.95
C PRO A 270 -12.24 -9.91 5.04
N ASN A 271 -13.17 -9.06 5.50
CA ASN A 271 -12.93 -7.64 5.70
C ASN A 271 -12.40 -6.91 4.45
N PHE A 272 -12.87 -7.31 3.28
CA PHE A 272 -12.37 -6.82 1.99
C PHE A 272 -12.74 -5.37 1.72
N GLY A 273 -13.88 -4.90 2.24
CA GLY A 273 -14.31 -3.50 2.09
C GLY A 273 -15.79 -3.28 2.33
N LYS A 274 -16.29 -2.12 1.92
CA LYS A 274 -17.72 -1.77 1.94
C LYS A 274 -18.41 -2.21 0.65
N THR A 275 -19.76 -2.10 0.61
CA THR A 275 -20.61 -2.53 -0.51
C THR A 275 -20.09 -2.12 -1.88
N ASP A 276 -19.83 -0.82 -2.08
CA ASP A 276 -19.39 -0.31 -3.39
C ASP A 276 -18.07 -0.95 -3.86
N PHE A 277 -17.18 -1.22 -2.91
CA PHE A 277 -15.88 -1.85 -3.19
C PHE A 277 -16.06 -3.31 -3.61
N LEU A 278 -16.86 -4.08 -2.87
CA LEU A 278 -17.15 -5.48 -3.19
C LEU A 278 -17.84 -5.61 -4.54
N TYR A 279 -18.81 -4.74 -4.81
CA TYR A 279 -19.54 -4.72 -6.08
C TYR A 279 -18.60 -4.41 -7.27
N GLN A 280 -17.69 -3.42 -7.12
CA GLN A 280 -16.71 -3.13 -8.17
C GLN A 280 -15.69 -4.25 -8.36
N ALA A 281 -15.26 -4.90 -7.28
CA ALA A 281 -14.36 -6.07 -7.33
C ALA A 281 -15.03 -7.25 -8.05
N LEU A 282 -16.32 -7.52 -7.78
CA LEU A 282 -17.11 -8.52 -8.48
C LEU A 282 -17.21 -8.20 -9.98
N LYS A 283 -17.54 -6.95 -10.33
CA LYS A 283 -17.63 -6.52 -11.74
C LYS A 283 -16.33 -6.67 -12.52
N LYS A 284 -15.19 -6.55 -11.85
CA LYS A 284 -13.86 -6.71 -12.46
C LYS A 284 -13.36 -8.14 -12.51
N GLY A 285 -14.02 -9.06 -11.81
CA GLY A 285 -13.56 -10.44 -11.66
C GLY A 285 -12.42 -10.61 -10.65
N ASP A 286 -12.19 -9.64 -9.75
CA ASP A 286 -11.22 -9.75 -8.66
C ASP A 286 -11.72 -10.67 -7.54
N ILE A 287 -13.03 -10.87 -7.49
CA ILE A 287 -13.77 -11.81 -6.64
C ILE A 287 -14.92 -12.44 -7.42
N ASP A 288 -15.34 -13.64 -7.05
CA ASP A 288 -16.40 -14.38 -7.73
C ASP A 288 -17.74 -14.32 -6.99
N ILE A 289 -17.70 -14.26 -5.67
CA ILE A 289 -18.89 -14.25 -4.82
C ILE A 289 -18.69 -13.32 -3.63
N TYR A 290 -19.73 -12.59 -3.24
CA TYR A 290 -19.80 -11.97 -1.92
C TYR A 290 -21.23 -11.98 -1.36
N PRO A 291 -21.41 -12.17 -0.04
CA PRO A 291 -22.71 -12.05 0.61
C PRO A 291 -23.12 -10.58 0.75
N GLU A 292 -24.33 -10.26 0.33
CA GLU A 292 -24.89 -8.91 0.45
C GLU A 292 -26.32 -8.95 0.99
N PHE A 293 -26.71 -7.89 1.68
CA PHE A 293 -28.06 -7.77 2.23
C PHE A 293 -28.98 -7.10 1.20
N THR A 294 -30.21 -7.61 1.04
CA THR A 294 -31.20 -7.10 0.09
C THR A 294 -31.48 -5.61 0.27
N GLY A 295 -31.57 -5.15 1.52
CA GLY A 295 -31.73 -3.72 1.82
C GLY A 295 -30.56 -2.84 1.37
N THR A 296 -29.33 -3.39 1.37
CA THR A 296 -28.16 -2.68 0.84
C THR A 296 -28.15 -2.67 -0.68
N VAL A 297 -28.54 -3.79 -1.31
CA VAL A 297 -28.69 -3.83 -2.78
C VAL A 297 -29.66 -2.78 -3.25
N THR A 298 -30.88 -2.76 -2.67
CA THR A 298 -31.92 -1.80 -3.07
C THR A 298 -31.61 -0.35 -2.73
N GLY A 299 -30.88 -0.11 -1.61
CA GLY A 299 -30.59 1.25 -1.15
C GLY A 299 -29.31 1.87 -1.69
N SER A 300 -28.35 1.05 -2.18
CA SER A 300 -27.03 1.55 -2.57
C SER A 300 -26.60 1.16 -3.98
N LEU A 301 -27.04 0.01 -4.50
CA LEU A 301 -26.56 -0.53 -5.78
C LEU A 301 -27.52 -0.28 -6.94
N LEU A 302 -28.82 -0.26 -6.69
CA LEU A 302 -29.82 -0.05 -7.73
C LEU A 302 -30.03 1.43 -8.06
N GLN A 303 -30.09 1.76 -9.35
CA GLN A 303 -30.40 3.11 -9.83
C GLN A 303 -31.40 3.03 -10.99
N PRO A 304 -32.62 3.64 -10.85
CA PRO A 304 -33.09 4.40 -9.67
C PRO A 304 -33.37 3.47 -8.47
N ALA A 305 -33.16 3.99 -7.26
CA ALA A 305 -33.48 3.23 -6.04
C ALA A 305 -34.98 2.92 -5.99
N PRO A 306 -35.40 1.67 -5.71
CA PRO A 306 -36.80 1.33 -5.58
C PRO A 306 -37.42 2.00 -4.35
N LYS A 307 -38.75 2.01 -4.27
CA LYS A 307 -39.46 2.55 -3.10
C LYS A 307 -39.05 1.75 -1.86
N VAL A 308 -38.76 2.46 -0.77
CA VAL A 308 -38.45 1.86 0.52
C VAL A 308 -39.64 1.07 1.01
N SER A 309 -39.49 -0.23 1.27
CA SER A 309 -40.48 -1.10 1.87
C SER A 309 -39.91 -1.76 3.12
N ASN A 310 -40.77 -2.02 4.11
CA ASN A 310 -40.43 -2.82 5.30
C ASN A 310 -40.81 -4.30 5.14
N ASP A 311 -41.38 -4.68 3.98
CA ASP A 311 -41.71 -6.04 3.65
C ASP A 311 -40.47 -6.76 3.07
N SER A 312 -40.08 -7.85 3.69
CA SER A 312 -38.88 -8.61 3.29
C SER A 312 -38.99 -9.24 1.92
N GLU A 313 -40.19 -9.67 1.51
CA GLU A 313 -40.41 -10.26 0.19
C GLU A 313 -40.39 -9.22 -0.93
N GLU A 314 -40.95 -8.04 -0.69
CA GLU A 314 -40.90 -6.92 -1.65
C GLU A 314 -39.46 -6.45 -1.84
N VAL A 315 -38.70 -6.28 -0.75
CA VAL A 315 -37.29 -5.89 -0.81
C VAL A 315 -36.44 -6.96 -1.51
N PHE A 316 -36.69 -8.25 -1.25
CA PHE A 316 -35.99 -9.34 -1.92
C PHE A 316 -36.28 -9.37 -3.43
N LYS A 317 -37.55 -9.22 -3.83
CA LYS A 317 -37.93 -9.15 -5.25
C LYS A 317 -37.27 -7.96 -5.95
N ALA A 318 -37.30 -6.77 -5.32
CA ALA A 318 -36.68 -5.59 -5.86
C ALA A 318 -35.14 -5.76 -6.01
N ALA A 319 -34.49 -6.43 -5.07
CA ALA A 319 -33.06 -6.71 -5.14
C ALA A 319 -32.69 -7.75 -6.22
N ARG A 320 -33.57 -8.75 -6.45
CA ARG A 320 -33.36 -9.82 -7.43
C ARG A 320 -33.60 -9.35 -8.86
N ASP A 321 -34.65 -8.52 -9.06
CA ASP A 321 -35.16 -8.16 -10.37
C ASP A 321 -34.48 -6.88 -10.94
N GLY A 322 -33.74 -6.12 -10.09
CA GLY A 322 -33.00 -4.92 -10.46
C GLY A 322 -31.52 -5.16 -10.61
#